data_ce1bf1f497bb2b96b6a05376738823f2
#
_entry.id   ce1bf1f497bb2b96b6a05376738823f2
#
_cell.length_a   1.000
_cell.length_b   1.000
_cell.length_c   1.000
_cell.angle_alpha   90.00
_cell.angle_beta   90.00
_cell.angle_gamma   90.00
#
_symmetry.space_group_name_H-M   'P 1'
#
loop_
_entity.id
_entity.type
_entity.pdbx_description
1 polymer ?
#
loop_
_entity_poly.entity_id
_entity_poly.type
_entity_poly.pdbx_seq_one_letter_code
_entity_poly.pdbx_strand_id
1 'polypeptide(L)'
;MEFVSSGSSKKISGDTRNNWVTMMFVTHQRYKCFKKQQHIDTCISAFRELERFGFEFGEFGFAWNHVHFQVNIPKRYSVETAEIMLKSHCAKKMFENHPGFRKRYPRGGFWSGYEHHASTVLMNLEESSKYLQDQQRHHGVTVIPIGQQQLPN
;
A
#
# COMPACT_ATOMS: atom_id res chain seq x y z
N MET A 1 -11.63 16.56 3.43
CA MET A 1 -11.81 15.62 2.36
C MET A 1 -12.78 14.58 2.79
N GLU A 2 -13.72 14.26 1.94
CA GLU A 2 -14.62 13.31 2.33
C GLU A 2 -14.24 12.00 1.78
N PHE A 3 -13.95 11.09 2.60
CA PHE A 3 -13.66 9.79 2.18
C PHE A 3 -14.92 9.01 2.13
N VAL A 4 -15.00 8.13 1.22
CA VAL A 4 -16.08 7.23 1.17
C VAL A 4 -15.83 6.21 2.22
N SER A 5 -16.65 6.15 3.18
CA SER A 5 -16.45 5.15 4.18
C SER A 5 -16.89 3.84 3.63
N SER A 6 -16.40 2.84 4.21
CA SER A 6 -16.67 1.56 3.72
C SER A 6 -18.10 1.32 3.79
N GLY A 7 -18.87 1.80 3.90
CA GLY A 7 -20.16 1.55 3.81
C GLY A 7 -20.90 2.58 3.25
N SER A 8 -20.40 3.67 3.18
CA SER A 8 -21.17 4.68 2.90
C SER A 8 -21.27 4.87 1.58
N SER A 9 -21.05 4.90 1.05
CA SER A 9 -21.14 5.11 0.00
C SER A 9 -21.84 5.51 -0.85
N LYS A 10 -21.40 6.05 -1.41
CA LYS A 10 -21.58 6.39 -2.53
C LYS A 10 -21.74 5.29 -3.38
N LYS A 11 -22.71 4.55 -3.36
CA LYS A 11 -22.90 3.62 -4.22
C LYS A 11 -23.17 4.14 -5.51
N ILE A 12 -22.58 3.72 -6.50
CA ILE A 12 -22.81 4.16 -7.77
C ILE A 12 -23.46 3.06 -8.50
N SER A 13 -24.65 3.21 -8.84
CA SER A 13 -25.33 2.28 -9.65
C SER A 13 -25.23 0.90 -9.21
N GLY A 14 -25.55 0.60 -8.10
CA GLY A 14 -25.51 -0.73 -7.61
C GLY A 14 -24.15 -1.30 -7.48
N ASP A 15 -23.18 -0.54 -7.76
CA ASP A 15 -21.85 -0.96 -7.68
C ASP A 15 -21.41 -0.96 -6.26
N THR A 16 -20.70 -1.95 -5.85
CA THR A 16 -20.27 -2.00 -4.50
C THR A 16 -18.82 -1.72 -4.46
N ARG A 17 -18.41 -0.62 -5.01
CA ARG A 17 -17.05 -0.33 -5.00
C ARG A 17 -16.51 0.10 -3.74
N ASN A 18 -17.20 0.10 -2.66
CA ASN A 18 -16.64 0.52 -1.41
C ASN A 18 -16.06 -0.66 -0.67
N ASN A 19 -15.01 -1.20 -1.20
CA ASN A 19 -14.30 -2.29 -0.56
C ASN A 19 -12.93 -1.77 -0.12
N TRP A 20 -12.97 -0.71 0.65
CA TRP A 20 -11.74 -0.10 1.16
C TRP A 20 -11.19 -0.90 2.33
N VAL A 21 -9.91 -1.21 2.25
CA VAL A 21 -9.22 -1.88 3.34
C VAL A 21 -7.92 -1.15 3.60
N THR A 22 -7.38 -1.33 4.78
CA THR A 22 -6.03 -0.87 5.09
C THR A 22 -5.14 -2.09 5.14
N MET A 23 -4.05 -2.04 4.38
CA MET A 23 -3.09 -3.13 4.34
C MET A 23 -1.77 -2.68 4.92
N MET A 24 -1.02 -3.60 5.47
CA MET A 24 0.34 -3.36 5.91
C MET A 24 1.25 -4.41 5.30
N PHE A 25 2.31 -3.97 4.63
CA PHE A 25 3.31 -4.90 4.11
C PHE A 25 4.64 -4.62 4.77
N VAL A 26 5.29 -5.67 5.23
CA VAL A 26 6.57 -5.56 5.92
C VAL A 26 7.65 -6.10 5.00
N THR A 27 8.80 -5.43 4.93
CA THR A 27 9.90 -5.88 4.09
C THR A 27 10.48 -7.18 4.61
N HIS A 28 11.06 -7.95 3.70
CA HIS A 28 11.67 -9.23 4.05
C HIS A 28 12.78 -9.02 5.07
N GLN A 29 12.74 -9.77 6.13
CA GLN A 29 13.68 -9.67 7.25
C GLN A 29 13.67 -8.29 7.91
N ARG A 30 12.62 -7.53 7.69
CA ARG A 30 12.44 -6.18 8.25
C ARG A 30 13.59 -5.24 7.93
N TYR A 31 14.22 -5.43 6.78
CA TYR A 31 15.30 -4.56 6.37
C TYR A 31 14.73 -3.16 6.07
N LYS A 32 15.52 -2.14 6.36
CA LYS A 32 15.06 -0.75 6.23
C LYS A 32 15.12 -0.29 4.79
N CYS A 33 14.18 -0.75 3.97
CA CYS A 33 14.17 -0.49 2.55
C CYS A 33 13.69 0.91 2.18
N PHE A 34 13.00 1.58 3.06
CA PHE A 34 12.36 2.86 2.73
C PHE A 34 13.01 4.07 3.38
N LYS A 35 14.34 4.07 3.48
CA LYS A 35 15.04 5.22 4.01
C LYS A 35 15.14 6.34 2.99
N LYS A 36 15.13 6.02 1.73
CA LYS A 36 15.30 7.04 0.68
C LYS A 36 13.97 7.30 -0.01
N GLN A 37 13.73 8.55 -0.31
CA GLN A 37 12.49 8.97 -0.96
C GLN A 37 12.28 8.25 -2.28
N GLN A 38 13.36 8.02 -3.03
CA GLN A 38 13.23 7.35 -4.33
C GLN A 38 12.65 5.93 -4.19
N HIS A 39 12.92 5.26 -3.09
CA HIS A 39 12.37 3.93 -2.87
C HIS A 39 10.89 3.99 -2.52
N ILE A 40 10.50 5.01 -1.76
CA ILE A 40 9.08 5.25 -1.45
C ILE A 40 8.33 5.56 -2.75
N ASP A 41 8.91 6.42 -3.58
CA ASP A 41 8.26 6.83 -4.82
C ASP A 41 8.05 5.64 -5.75
N THR A 42 9.04 4.75 -5.86
CA THR A 42 8.90 3.57 -6.70
C THR A 42 7.79 2.66 -6.17
N CYS A 43 7.72 2.52 -4.85
CA CYS A 43 6.70 1.67 -4.25
C CYS A 43 5.29 2.21 -4.54
N ILE A 44 5.08 3.50 -4.36
CA ILE A 44 3.78 4.11 -4.62
C ILE A 44 3.44 3.98 -6.10
N SER A 45 4.40 4.28 -6.97
CA SER A 45 4.17 4.20 -8.40
C SER A 45 3.80 2.79 -8.81
N ALA A 46 4.49 1.80 -8.27
CA ALA A 46 4.20 0.41 -8.60
C ALA A 46 2.80 0.01 -8.18
N PHE A 47 2.38 0.40 -6.98
CA PHE A 47 1.03 0.11 -6.54
C PHE A 47 0.03 0.80 -7.45
N ARG A 48 0.26 2.05 -7.78
CA ARG A 48 -0.70 2.81 -8.58
C ARG A 48 -0.78 2.35 -10.03
N GLU A 49 0.22 1.65 -10.52
CA GLU A 49 0.12 1.03 -11.83
C GLU A 49 -1.01 0.00 -11.89
N LEU A 50 -1.42 -0.53 -10.74
CA LEU A 50 -2.53 -1.46 -10.72
C LEU A 50 -3.89 -0.77 -10.79
N GLU A 51 -3.92 0.54 -10.83
CA GLU A 51 -5.18 1.26 -11.05
C GLU A 51 -5.82 0.85 -12.37
N ARG A 52 -5.03 0.42 -13.33
CA ARG A 52 -5.56 -0.05 -14.60
C ARG A 52 -6.42 -1.30 -14.44
N PHE A 53 -6.30 -2.00 -13.33
CA PHE A 53 -7.14 -3.15 -13.04
C PHE A 53 -8.33 -2.81 -12.14
N GLY A 54 -8.48 -1.53 -11.84
CA GLY A 54 -9.60 -1.07 -11.04
C GLY A 54 -9.29 -0.77 -9.58
N PHE A 55 -8.05 -0.92 -9.17
CA PHE A 55 -7.68 -0.57 -7.81
C PHE A 55 -7.72 0.95 -7.64
N GLU A 56 -8.07 1.40 -6.46
CA GLU A 56 -7.96 2.81 -6.11
C GLU A 56 -7.19 2.90 -4.81
N PHE A 57 -6.40 3.93 -4.66
CA PHE A 57 -5.56 4.07 -3.47
C PHE A 57 -5.88 5.37 -2.73
N GLY A 58 -5.79 5.30 -1.42
CA GLY A 58 -5.90 6.47 -0.56
C GLY A 58 -4.53 6.88 -0.07
N GLU A 59 -4.38 7.00 1.22
CA GLU A 59 -3.14 7.45 1.81
C GLU A 59 -2.15 6.31 1.97
N PHE A 60 -0.87 6.65 1.90
CA PHE A 60 0.22 5.72 2.20
C PHE A 60 0.98 6.25 3.39
N GLY A 61 1.36 5.36 4.28
CA GLY A 61 2.23 5.71 5.39
C GLY A 61 3.44 4.79 5.37
N PHE A 62 4.64 5.36 5.35
CA PHE A 62 5.87 4.58 5.27
C PHE A 62 6.68 4.68 6.54
N ALA A 63 7.09 3.55 7.05
CA ALA A 63 8.19 3.47 8.00
C ALA A 63 9.38 2.89 7.25
N TRP A 64 10.52 2.78 7.86
CA TRP A 64 11.71 2.30 7.16
C TRP A 64 11.55 0.87 6.65
N ASN A 65 10.78 0.05 7.35
CA ASN A 65 10.67 -1.37 7.03
C ASN A 65 9.25 -1.84 6.74
N HIS A 66 8.31 -0.94 6.57
CA HIS A 66 6.94 -1.35 6.24
C HIS A 66 6.15 -0.18 5.67
N VAL A 67 5.03 -0.52 5.05
CA VAL A 67 4.12 0.46 4.52
C VAL A 67 2.70 0.09 4.94
N HIS A 68 1.94 1.10 5.36
CA HIS A 68 0.50 0.97 5.57
C HIS A 68 -0.16 1.76 4.46
N PHE A 69 -1.23 1.26 3.90
CA PHE A 69 -1.91 2.01 2.86
C PHE A 69 -3.37 1.63 2.76
N GLN A 70 -4.13 2.52 2.18
CA GLN A 70 -5.55 2.33 1.94
C GLN A 70 -5.75 1.94 0.50
N VAL A 71 -6.54 0.91 0.26
CA VAL A 71 -6.80 0.47 -1.09
C VAL A 71 -8.24 0.02 -1.23
N ASN A 72 -8.86 0.41 -2.33
CA ASN A 72 -10.19 -0.05 -2.68
C ASN A 72 -10.01 -1.17 -3.70
N ILE A 73 -10.40 -2.37 -3.31
CA ILE A 73 -10.16 -3.56 -4.10
C ILE A 73 -11.34 -3.80 -5.04
N PRO A 74 -11.08 -3.96 -6.34
CA PRO A 74 -12.17 -4.26 -7.27
C PRO A 74 -12.92 -5.51 -6.85
N LYS A 75 -14.23 -5.48 -7.08
CA LYS A 75 -15.08 -6.54 -6.65
C LYS A 75 -14.68 -7.91 -7.16
N ARG A 76 -14.07 -7.99 -8.31
CA ARG A 76 -13.69 -9.28 -8.89
C ARG A 76 -12.49 -9.94 -8.23
N TYR A 77 -11.80 -9.25 -7.35
CA TYR A 77 -10.64 -9.82 -6.68
C TYR A 77 -10.91 -10.04 -5.20
N SER A 78 -10.46 -11.16 -4.68
CA SER A 78 -10.48 -11.35 -3.23
C SER A 78 -9.37 -10.49 -2.61
N VAL A 79 -9.44 -10.29 -1.33
CA VAL A 79 -8.40 -9.58 -0.60
C VAL A 79 -7.06 -10.29 -0.77
N GLU A 80 -7.07 -11.61 -0.70
CA GLU A 80 -5.85 -12.39 -0.85
C GLU A 80 -5.24 -12.23 -2.23
N THR A 81 -6.04 -12.27 -3.28
CA THR A 81 -5.56 -12.07 -4.63
C THR A 81 -5.00 -10.67 -4.80
N ALA A 82 -5.70 -9.68 -4.25
CA ALA A 82 -5.25 -8.30 -4.32
C ALA A 82 -3.88 -8.14 -3.66
N GLU A 83 -3.71 -8.77 -2.51
CA GLU A 83 -2.45 -8.71 -1.79
C GLU A 83 -1.31 -9.29 -2.61
N ILE A 84 -1.55 -10.45 -3.23
CA ILE A 84 -0.55 -11.08 -4.07
C ILE A 84 -0.19 -10.19 -5.26
N MET A 85 -1.18 -9.59 -5.90
CA MET A 85 -0.95 -8.71 -7.03
C MET A 85 -0.11 -7.51 -6.63
N LEU A 86 -0.46 -6.90 -5.51
CA LEU A 86 0.25 -5.71 -5.04
C LEU A 86 1.69 -6.04 -4.66
N LYS A 87 1.89 -7.13 -3.91
CA LYS A 87 3.22 -7.51 -3.48
C LYS A 87 4.11 -7.90 -4.65
N SER A 88 3.61 -8.71 -5.56
CA SER A 88 4.45 -9.20 -6.64
C SER A 88 4.80 -8.10 -7.63
N HIS A 89 3.86 -7.23 -7.94
CA HIS A 89 4.14 -6.15 -8.86
C HIS A 89 5.12 -5.15 -8.26
N CYS A 90 4.91 -4.80 -7.00
CA CYS A 90 5.80 -3.85 -6.33
C CYS A 90 7.20 -4.44 -6.19
N ALA A 91 7.32 -5.71 -5.81
CA ALA A 91 8.63 -6.35 -5.67
C ALA A 91 9.39 -6.33 -6.98
N LYS A 92 8.70 -6.63 -8.09
CA LYS A 92 9.31 -6.61 -9.39
C LYS A 92 9.89 -5.22 -9.70
N LYS A 93 9.12 -4.18 -9.47
CA LYS A 93 9.55 -2.83 -9.75
C LYS A 93 10.68 -2.37 -8.82
N MET A 94 10.63 -2.76 -7.57
CA MET A 94 11.70 -2.41 -6.63
C MET A 94 13.03 -3.02 -7.07
N PHE A 95 13.01 -4.28 -7.49
CA PHE A 95 14.23 -4.92 -7.95
C PHE A 95 14.71 -4.39 -9.30
N GLU A 96 13.79 -4.04 -10.19
CA GLU A 96 14.16 -3.50 -11.51
C GLU A 96 14.75 -2.10 -11.38
N ASN A 97 14.13 -1.26 -10.62
CA ASN A 97 14.54 0.13 -10.52
C ASN A 97 15.66 0.37 -9.52
N HIS A 98 15.84 -0.54 -8.58
CA HIS A 98 16.84 -0.42 -7.53
C HIS A 98 17.56 -1.76 -7.37
N PRO A 99 18.45 -2.09 -8.33
CA PRO A 99 19.08 -3.43 -8.35
C PRO A 99 19.85 -3.77 -7.08
N GLY A 100 20.25 -2.76 -6.30
CA GLY A 100 20.94 -3.01 -5.05
C GLY A 100 20.15 -3.86 -4.09
N PHE A 101 18.81 -3.83 -4.18
CA PHE A 101 17.99 -4.66 -3.30
C PHE A 101 18.18 -6.15 -3.61
N ARG A 102 18.57 -6.51 -4.84
CA ARG A 102 18.83 -7.92 -5.15
C ARG A 102 20.08 -8.42 -4.44
N LYS A 103 21.01 -7.52 -4.14
CA LYS A 103 22.18 -7.91 -3.35
C LYS A 103 21.75 -8.18 -1.90
N ARG A 104 20.82 -7.39 -1.39
CA ARG A 104 20.30 -7.60 -0.04
C ARG A 104 19.47 -8.87 0.04
N TYR A 105 18.70 -9.13 -1.02
CA TYR A 105 17.81 -10.27 -1.10
C TYR A 105 18.19 -11.13 -2.31
N PRO A 106 19.29 -11.89 -2.21
CA PRO A 106 19.71 -12.68 -3.36
C PRO A 106 18.73 -13.78 -3.71
N ARG A 107 17.89 -14.14 -2.77
CA ARG A 107 16.85 -15.13 -3.00
C ARG A 107 15.56 -14.62 -2.43
N GLY A 108 14.46 -15.00 -3.04
CA GLY A 108 13.15 -14.68 -2.52
C GLY A 108 12.67 -13.31 -2.86
N GLY A 109 11.67 -12.86 -2.17
CA GLY A 109 10.96 -11.65 -2.50
C GLY A 109 11.39 -10.46 -1.68
N PHE A 110 10.83 -9.34 -2.04
CA PHE A 110 11.08 -8.08 -1.36
C PHE A 110 10.30 -7.99 -0.05
N TRP A 111 9.12 -8.59 -0.01
CA TRP A 111 8.21 -8.50 1.12
C TRP A 111 8.28 -9.75 1.98
N SER A 112 7.97 -9.59 3.25
CA SER A 112 7.86 -10.72 4.15
C SER A 112 6.74 -11.62 3.76
N GLY A 113 6.78 -12.83 4.23
CA GLY A 113 5.73 -13.78 3.97
C GLY A 113 4.46 -13.45 4.72
N TYR A 114 3.46 -14.28 4.56
CA TYR A 114 2.13 -13.96 5.03
C TYR A 114 2.02 -13.87 6.54
N GLU A 115 2.91 -14.44 7.25
CA GLU A 115 2.84 -14.35 8.71
C GLU A 115 3.03 -12.92 9.20
N HIS A 116 3.48 -12.04 8.35
CA HIS A 116 3.63 -10.65 8.74
C HIS A 116 2.76 -9.75 7.92
N HIS A 117 1.82 -10.33 7.16
CA HIS A 117 1.10 -9.48 6.32
C HIS A 117 -0.09 -8.93 6.97
N ALA A 118 -0.41 -9.41 7.97
CA ALA A 118 -1.57 -9.29 8.39
C ALA A 118 -2.40 -8.28 8.61
N SER A 119 -2.27 -7.27 8.33
CA SER A 119 -3.15 -6.27 8.75
C SER A 119 -3.99 -5.81 7.64
N THR A 120 -4.94 -6.58 7.25
CA THR A 120 -5.93 -6.10 6.31
C THR A 120 -7.19 -5.86 7.11
N VAL A 121 -7.59 -4.63 7.19
CA VAL A 121 -8.72 -4.25 8.02
C VAL A 121 -9.68 -3.41 7.21
N LEU A 122 -10.96 -3.74 7.28
CA LEU A 122 -11.97 -2.91 6.67
C LEU A 122 -12.20 -1.75 7.60
N MET A 123 -12.04 -0.56 7.11
CA MET A 123 -12.32 0.59 7.92
C MET A 123 -12.64 1.78 7.02
N ASN A 124 -13.27 2.73 7.61
CA ASN A 124 -13.61 3.98 6.98
C ASN A 124 -12.31 4.72 6.66
N LEU A 125 -12.24 5.35 5.51
CA LEU A 125 -11.03 6.04 5.10
C LEU A 125 -10.60 7.12 6.07
N GLU A 126 -11.55 7.81 6.65
CA GLU A 126 -11.22 8.85 7.59
C GLU A 126 -10.56 8.29 8.86
N GLU A 127 -11.11 7.19 9.37
CA GLU A 127 -10.52 6.52 10.53
C GLU A 127 -9.15 5.97 10.21
N SER A 128 -9.00 5.42 9.00
CA SER A 128 -7.73 4.89 8.57
C SER A 128 -6.68 5.99 8.44
N SER A 129 -7.08 7.15 7.93
CA SER A 129 -6.17 8.28 7.83
C SER A 129 -5.69 8.75 9.19
N LYS A 130 -6.59 8.78 10.18
CA LYS A 130 -6.19 9.12 11.52
C LYS A 130 -5.21 8.11 12.09
N TYR A 131 -5.47 6.84 11.84
CA TYR A 131 -4.59 5.79 12.30
C TYR A 131 -3.18 5.94 11.69
N LEU A 132 -3.10 6.23 10.41
CA LEU A 132 -1.81 6.42 9.75
C LEU A 132 -1.08 7.65 10.30
N GLN A 133 -1.81 8.72 10.56
CA GLN A 133 -1.20 9.93 11.11
C GLN A 133 -0.70 9.71 12.54
N ASP A 134 -1.43 8.92 13.32
CA ASP A 134 -0.98 8.57 14.65
C ASP A 134 0.29 7.72 14.60
N GLN A 135 0.39 6.81 13.62
CA GLN A 135 1.59 6.03 13.42
C GLN A 135 2.77 6.93 13.09
N GLN A 136 2.56 7.97 12.31
CA GLN A 136 3.60 8.92 12.01
C GLN A 136 4.14 9.57 13.28
N ARG A 137 3.23 9.94 14.16
CA ARG A 137 3.63 10.61 15.39
C ARG A 137 4.39 9.69 16.33
N HIS A 138 3.95 8.44 16.41
CA HIS A 138 4.52 7.53 17.40
C HIS A 138 5.69 6.70 16.88
N HIS A 139 5.78 6.49 15.58
CA HIS A 139 6.73 5.56 15.01
C HIS A 139 7.56 6.12 13.86
N GLY A 140 7.43 7.40 13.59
CA GLY A 140 8.21 8.00 12.51
C GLY A 140 7.76 7.59 11.13
N VAL A 141 6.52 7.19 10.98
CA VAL A 141 5.99 6.81 9.68
C VAL A 141 5.76 8.06 8.85
N THR A 142 6.14 8.03 7.60
CA THR A 142 5.87 9.12 6.68
C THR A 142 4.51 8.91 6.04
N VAL A 143 3.61 9.86 6.21
CA VAL A 143 2.28 9.76 5.63
C VAL A 143 2.22 10.64 4.39
N ILE A 144 1.74 10.09 3.30
CA ILE A 144 1.60 10.82 2.06
C ILE A 144 0.11 11.02 1.79
N PRO A 145 -0.40 12.23 1.95
CA PRO A 145 -1.83 12.49 1.75
C PRO A 145 -2.23 12.23 0.31
N ILE A 146 -3.48 11.87 0.12
CA ILE A 146 -4.00 11.51 -1.19
C ILE A 146 -3.74 12.58 -2.23
N GLY A 147 -3.99 13.81 -1.91
CA GLY A 147 -3.85 14.88 -2.90
C GLY A 147 -2.42 15.27 -3.22
N GLN A 148 -1.44 14.72 -2.51
CA GLN A 148 -0.06 15.07 -2.72
C GLN A 148 0.79 13.93 -3.25
N GLN A 149 0.17 12.84 -3.61
CA GLN A 149 0.90 11.71 -4.15
C GLN A 149 1.32 12.02 -5.58
N GLN A 150 2.57 11.79 -5.88
CA GLN A 150 3.08 12.00 -7.21
C GLN A 150 3.74 10.74 -7.69
N LEU A 151 3.55 10.40 -8.94
CA LEU A 151 4.16 9.23 -9.50
C LEU A 151 5.48 9.62 -10.12
N PRO A 152 6.50 8.78 -10.01
CA PRO A 152 7.75 9.02 -10.71
C PRO A 152 7.51 9.00 -12.21
N ASN A 153 8.23 9.78 -12.90
CA ASN A 153 8.11 9.80 -14.35
C ASN A 153 8.82 8.64 -14.98
#